data_18310db847a587e6a09dbc1257cac479
#
_entry.id   18310db847a587e6a09dbc1257cac479
#
_cell.length_a   1.000
_cell.length_b   1.000
_cell.length_c   1.000
_cell.angle_alpha   90.00
_cell.angle_beta   90.00
_cell.angle_gamma   90.00
#
_symmetry.space_group_name_H-M   'P 1'
#
loop_
_entity.id
_entity.type
_entity.pdbx_description
1 polymer ?
#
loop_
_entity_poly.entity_id
_entity_poly.type
_entity_poly.pdbx_seq_one_letter_code
_entity_poly.pdbx_strand_id
1 'polypeptide(L)'
;MAGRLGKNLRQGHKAEDLGIMFLRNFCAVAQLRQEDDIGIDAVATLLREEKGLLYAENTFFAQIKSKSVSEILYEGNELDWLINQDLPLFIISIDKEEDDIKIYTTNPAYQIITFRAYNKLKLALTTTNQKFFKRHEIDGDVFSVDIGPPIIESSYDSSKTTEEQQRLYMSMKKWVEEEHKQTQMRKLGFSMLAKWATEEDPDYYAKIVNGNTANIIRDLMAAKPFVE
;
A
#
# COMPACT_ATOMS: atom_id res chain seq x y z
N MET A 1 -24.77 31.59 12.06
CA MET A 1 -24.60 30.14 12.35
C MET A 1 -23.13 29.87 12.39
N ALA A 2 -22.57 29.41 13.54
CA ALA A 2 -21.18 28.99 13.58
C ALA A 2 -21.04 27.61 12.91
N GLY A 3 -20.21 27.50 11.89
CA GLY A 3 -19.93 26.22 11.21
C GLY A 3 -19.30 25.23 12.21
N ARG A 4 -19.86 24.02 12.29
CA ARG A 4 -19.32 22.92 13.11
C ARG A 4 -18.58 21.95 12.21
N LEU A 5 -17.27 21.85 12.36
CA LEU A 5 -16.47 20.76 11.79
C LEU A 5 -16.39 19.62 12.82
N GLY A 6 -16.64 18.39 12.40
CA GLY A 6 -16.49 17.22 13.26
C GLY A 6 -15.01 17.02 13.68
N LYS A 7 -14.77 16.64 14.93
CA LYS A 7 -13.42 16.42 15.48
C LYS A 7 -12.64 15.38 14.65
N ASN A 8 -13.32 14.33 14.22
CA ASN A 8 -12.72 13.24 13.42
C ASN A 8 -12.29 13.71 12.04
N LEU A 9 -13.10 14.54 11.36
CA LEU A 9 -12.76 15.11 10.07
C LEU A 9 -11.50 15.98 10.16
N ARG A 10 -11.42 16.86 11.18
CA ARG A 10 -10.23 17.68 11.43
C ARG A 10 -8.98 16.85 11.77
N GLN A 11 -9.14 15.69 12.40
CA GLN A 11 -8.03 14.79 12.70
C GLN A 11 -7.55 14.06 11.44
N GLY A 12 -8.45 13.67 10.53
CA GLY A 12 -8.14 13.11 9.23
C GLY A 12 -7.29 14.07 8.41
N HIS A 13 -7.73 15.30 8.22
CA HIS A 13 -6.98 16.34 7.49
C HIS A 13 -5.56 16.56 8.02
N LYS A 14 -5.38 16.57 9.34
CA LYS A 14 -4.04 16.72 9.92
C LYS A 14 -3.12 15.52 9.65
N ALA A 15 -3.66 14.32 9.56
CA ALA A 15 -2.87 13.15 9.17
C ALA A 15 -2.48 13.22 7.71
N GLU A 16 -3.42 13.59 6.84
CA GLU A 16 -3.19 13.79 5.42
C GLU A 16 -2.12 14.85 5.18
N ASP A 17 -2.26 16.03 5.78
CA ASP A 17 -1.26 17.12 5.67
C ASP A 17 0.14 16.64 6.08
N LEU A 18 0.26 15.92 7.21
CA LEU A 18 1.54 15.40 7.68
C LEU A 18 2.12 14.35 6.74
N GLY A 19 1.29 13.44 6.21
CA GLY A 19 1.71 12.46 5.23
C GLY A 19 2.19 13.09 3.92
N ILE A 20 1.49 14.12 3.43
CA ILE A 20 1.91 14.90 2.27
C ILE A 20 3.26 15.58 2.52
N MET A 21 3.43 16.22 3.68
CA MET A 21 4.69 16.88 4.05
C MET A 21 5.83 15.87 4.17
N PHE A 22 5.57 14.69 4.72
CA PHE A 22 6.55 13.61 4.80
C PHE A 22 7.00 13.15 3.41
N LEU A 23 6.06 12.87 2.51
CA LEU A 23 6.39 12.47 1.13
C LEU A 23 7.20 13.53 0.38
N ARG A 24 6.93 14.82 0.61
CA ARG A 24 7.66 15.93 -0.04
C ARG A 24 9.14 15.98 0.32
N ASN A 25 9.59 15.28 1.36
CA ASN A 25 11.00 15.22 1.70
C ASN A 25 11.83 14.41 0.69
N PHE A 26 11.19 13.53 -0.11
CA PHE A 26 11.89 12.69 -1.10
C PHE A 26 11.10 12.47 -2.41
N CYS A 27 9.92 13.10 -2.54
CA CYS A 27 9.05 13.01 -3.72
C CYS A 27 8.56 14.38 -4.19
N ALA A 28 8.27 14.51 -5.48
CA ALA A 28 7.31 15.50 -5.96
C ALA A 28 5.90 14.98 -5.70
N VAL A 29 5.03 15.79 -5.08
CA VAL A 29 3.70 15.36 -4.63
C VAL A 29 2.62 16.27 -5.16
N ALA A 30 1.69 15.69 -5.90
CA ALA A 30 0.41 16.31 -6.28
C ALA A 30 -0.67 15.77 -5.34
N GLN A 31 -1.18 16.62 -4.45
CA GLN A 31 -2.28 16.31 -3.55
C GLN A 31 -3.59 16.36 -4.33
N LEU A 32 -4.46 15.37 -4.14
CA LEU A 32 -5.82 15.37 -4.67
C LEU A 32 -6.75 16.12 -3.73
N ARG A 33 -7.74 16.80 -4.30
CA ARG A 33 -8.76 17.49 -3.49
C ARG A 33 -9.77 16.47 -3.00
N GLN A 34 -10.34 16.69 -1.83
CA GLN A 34 -11.39 15.83 -1.25
C GLN A 34 -12.62 15.68 -2.15
N GLU A 35 -12.91 16.69 -2.98
CA GLU A 35 -14.01 16.66 -3.94
C GLU A 35 -13.77 15.63 -5.07
N ASP A 36 -12.49 15.27 -5.28
CA ASP A 36 -12.02 14.32 -6.30
C ASP A 36 -11.54 13.00 -5.66
N ASP A 37 -11.88 12.76 -4.38
CA ASP A 37 -11.42 11.57 -3.62
C ASP A 37 -12.00 10.28 -4.22
N ILE A 38 -11.14 9.61 -4.97
CA ILE A 38 -11.40 8.31 -5.60
C ILE A 38 -10.64 7.18 -4.88
N GLY A 39 -10.31 7.38 -3.59
CA GLY A 39 -9.56 6.40 -2.79
C GLY A 39 -8.04 6.60 -2.79
N ILE A 40 -7.54 7.74 -3.32
CA ILE A 40 -6.15 8.19 -3.21
C ILE A 40 -6.09 9.64 -2.74
N ASP A 41 -5.15 9.95 -1.86
CA ASP A 41 -4.96 11.31 -1.34
C ASP A 41 -3.87 12.07 -2.10
N ALA A 42 -2.92 11.34 -2.71
CA ALA A 42 -1.81 11.94 -3.45
C ALA A 42 -1.28 11.07 -4.58
N VAL A 43 -0.73 11.75 -5.59
CA VAL A 43 0.18 11.18 -6.60
C VAL A 43 1.59 11.65 -6.26
N ALA A 44 2.49 10.71 -6.02
CA ALA A 44 3.87 10.99 -5.64
C ALA A 44 4.84 10.42 -6.68
N THR A 45 5.85 11.23 -7.04
CA THR A 45 6.93 10.84 -7.97
C THR A 45 8.25 10.94 -7.25
N LEU A 46 9.01 9.84 -7.20
CA LEU A 46 10.33 9.79 -6.58
C LEU A 46 11.28 10.80 -7.24
N LEU A 47 12.06 11.49 -6.42
CA LEU A 47 13.06 12.46 -6.86
C LEU A 47 14.46 11.94 -6.55
N ARG A 48 15.23 11.64 -7.60
CA ARG A 48 16.65 11.33 -7.49
C ARG A 48 17.48 12.61 -7.57
N GLU A 49 18.28 12.85 -6.56
CA GLU A 49 19.25 13.95 -6.59
C GLU A 49 20.56 13.50 -7.24
N GLU A 50 21.04 14.27 -8.20
CA GLU A 50 22.35 14.10 -8.82
C GLU A 50 22.96 15.45 -9.18
N LYS A 51 24.14 15.76 -8.63
CA LYS A 51 24.87 17.00 -8.88
C LYS A 51 24.05 18.28 -8.62
N GLY A 52 23.19 18.24 -7.59
CA GLY A 52 22.32 19.37 -7.22
C GLY A 52 21.09 19.55 -8.11
N LEU A 53 20.79 18.58 -8.98
CA LEU A 53 19.57 18.55 -9.80
C LEU A 53 18.66 17.41 -9.33
N LEU A 54 17.35 17.63 -9.41
CA LEU A 54 16.34 16.63 -9.09
C LEU A 54 15.76 16.03 -10.37
N TYR A 55 15.83 14.72 -10.47
CA TYR A 55 15.29 13.94 -11.59
C TYR A 55 14.08 13.16 -11.14
N ALA A 56 12.94 13.35 -11.84
CA ALA A 56 11.74 12.56 -11.62
C ALA A 56 11.95 11.12 -12.08
N GLU A 57 11.55 10.18 -11.25
CA GLU A 57 11.63 8.73 -11.55
C GLU A 57 10.22 8.09 -11.49
N ASN A 58 10.09 6.98 -10.78
CA ASN A 58 8.83 6.23 -10.72
C ASN A 58 7.75 6.97 -9.93
N THR A 59 6.52 6.87 -10.41
CA THR A 59 5.33 7.48 -9.81
C THR A 59 4.47 6.40 -9.14
N PHE A 60 3.81 6.75 -8.04
CA PHE A 60 2.90 5.89 -7.29
C PHE A 60 1.75 6.69 -6.68
N PHE A 61 0.69 5.98 -6.30
CA PHE A 61 -0.42 6.51 -5.54
C PHE A 61 -0.18 6.33 -4.04
N ALA A 62 -0.62 7.30 -3.25
CA ALA A 62 -0.62 7.23 -1.80
C ALA A 62 -2.03 7.45 -1.25
N GLN A 63 -2.46 6.56 -0.35
CA GLN A 63 -3.63 6.74 0.48
C GLN A 63 -3.18 6.93 1.92
N ILE A 64 -3.55 8.05 2.54
CA ILE A 64 -3.07 8.46 3.86
C ILE A 64 -4.19 8.25 4.88
N LYS A 65 -3.89 7.52 5.93
CA LYS A 65 -4.84 7.21 7.01
C LYS A 65 -4.26 7.59 8.36
N SER A 66 -5.10 8.01 9.29
CA SER A 66 -4.67 8.15 10.68
C SER A 66 -4.49 6.76 11.30
N LYS A 67 -3.62 6.62 12.31
CA LYS A 67 -3.38 5.38 13.09
C LYS A 67 -4.68 4.73 13.61
N SER A 68 -5.74 5.51 13.82
CA SER A 68 -7.02 4.98 14.27
C SER A 68 -7.72 4.09 13.22
N VAL A 69 -7.28 4.14 11.95
CA VAL A 69 -7.78 3.30 10.87
C VAL A 69 -6.87 2.08 10.78
N SER A 70 -7.31 0.95 11.32
CA SER A 70 -6.59 -0.33 11.27
C SER A 70 -7.00 -1.20 10.08
N GLU A 71 -8.11 -0.90 9.43
CA GLU A 71 -8.68 -1.67 8.32
C GLU A 71 -9.25 -0.73 7.26
N ILE A 72 -9.10 -1.11 5.99
CA ILE A 72 -9.68 -0.40 4.85
C ILE A 72 -10.52 -1.39 4.06
N LEU A 73 -11.79 -1.05 3.82
CA LEU A 73 -12.73 -1.87 3.06
C LEU A 73 -12.89 -1.29 1.66
N TYR A 74 -12.77 -2.14 0.65
CA TYR A 74 -13.09 -1.84 -0.74
C TYR A 74 -14.25 -2.74 -1.18
N GLU A 75 -15.30 -2.17 -1.77
CA GLU A 75 -16.45 -2.92 -2.27
C GLU A 75 -16.98 -2.33 -3.58
N GLY A 76 -17.60 -3.19 -4.39
CA GLY A 76 -18.21 -2.78 -5.65
C GLY A 76 -17.22 -2.06 -6.58
N ASN A 77 -17.58 -0.84 -7.01
CA ASN A 77 -16.76 -0.05 -7.94
C ASN A 77 -15.37 0.34 -7.38
N GLU A 78 -15.24 0.49 -6.05
CA GLU A 78 -13.95 0.78 -5.41
C GLU A 78 -12.99 -0.41 -5.52
N LEU A 79 -13.51 -1.62 -5.39
CA LEU A 79 -12.73 -2.83 -5.59
C LEU A 79 -12.31 -3.00 -7.05
N ASP A 80 -13.23 -2.76 -7.99
CA ASP A 80 -12.93 -2.78 -9.42
C ASP A 80 -11.87 -1.74 -9.78
N TRP A 81 -11.97 -0.54 -9.20
CA TRP A 81 -10.97 0.51 -9.35
C TRP A 81 -9.60 0.04 -8.82
N LEU A 82 -9.51 -0.50 -7.59
CA LEU A 82 -8.27 -0.98 -7.01
C LEU A 82 -7.60 -2.06 -7.87
N ILE A 83 -8.39 -3.01 -8.41
CA ILE A 83 -7.89 -4.08 -9.27
C ILE A 83 -7.27 -3.56 -10.57
N ASN A 84 -7.84 -2.49 -11.13
CA ASN A 84 -7.46 -1.96 -12.43
C ASN A 84 -6.42 -0.83 -12.34
N GLN A 85 -5.83 -0.58 -11.17
CA GLN A 85 -4.79 0.43 -11.01
C GLN A 85 -3.56 0.15 -11.87
N ASP A 86 -3.09 1.19 -12.56
CA ASP A 86 -1.88 1.16 -13.38
C ASP A 86 -0.62 1.55 -12.61
N LEU A 87 -0.78 2.33 -11.54
CA LEU A 87 0.30 2.74 -10.66
C LEU A 87 0.23 1.99 -9.32
N PRO A 88 1.37 1.72 -8.69
CA PRO A 88 1.42 1.17 -7.34
C PRO A 88 0.64 2.03 -6.35
N LEU A 89 -0.10 1.40 -5.44
CA LEU A 89 -0.78 2.07 -4.34
C LEU A 89 -0.11 1.70 -3.01
N PHE A 90 0.32 2.71 -2.27
CA PHE A 90 0.83 2.55 -0.91
C PHE A 90 -0.12 3.17 0.10
N ILE A 91 -0.29 2.51 1.23
CA ILE A 91 -1.07 3.02 2.36
C ILE A 91 -0.10 3.61 3.37
N ILE A 92 -0.33 4.85 3.78
CA ILE A 92 0.50 5.57 4.75
C ILE A 92 -0.31 5.78 6.02
N SER A 93 0.09 5.13 7.09
CA SER A 93 -0.55 5.29 8.41
C SER A 93 0.23 6.30 9.24
N ILE A 94 -0.46 7.30 9.78
CA ILE A 94 0.13 8.42 10.53
C ILE A 94 -0.34 8.38 11.98
N ASP A 95 0.60 8.25 12.90
CA ASP A 95 0.42 8.55 14.30
C ASP A 95 1.00 9.93 14.62
N LYS A 96 0.12 10.91 14.80
CA LYS A 96 0.52 12.31 15.07
C LYS A 96 0.99 12.55 16.49
N GLU A 97 0.63 11.66 17.41
CA GLU A 97 0.96 11.80 18.85
C GLU A 97 2.39 11.31 19.11
N GLU A 98 2.76 10.22 18.43
CA GLU A 98 4.08 9.57 18.55
C GLU A 98 5.05 9.96 17.42
N ASP A 99 4.62 10.83 16.50
CA ASP A 99 5.37 11.14 15.25
C ASP A 99 5.81 9.88 14.50
N ASP A 100 4.94 8.85 14.47
CA ASP A 100 5.23 7.57 13.83
C ASP A 100 4.50 7.46 12.48
N ILE A 101 5.27 7.17 11.43
CA ILE A 101 4.79 7.05 10.06
C ILE A 101 5.14 5.67 9.54
N LYS A 102 4.11 4.94 9.11
CA LYS A 102 4.24 3.59 8.55
C LYS A 102 3.74 3.56 7.13
N ILE A 103 4.55 3.01 6.23
CA ILE A 103 4.16 2.78 4.83
C ILE A 103 3.93 1.29 4.63
N TYR A 104 2.78 0.96 4.02
CA TYR A 104 2.40 -0.41 3.67
C TYR A 104 2.27 -0.54 2.16
N THR A 105 2.66 -1.68 1.61
CA THR A 105 2.37 -2.04 0.22
C THR A 105 1.04 -2.78 0.12
N THR A 106 0.31 -2.57 -0.94
CA THR A 106 -0.90 -3.33 -1.26
C THR A 106 -0.61 -4.65 -2.00
N ASN A 107 0.65 -4.98 -2.21
CA ASN A 107 1.10 -6.17 -2.93
C ASN A 107 0.43 -7.47 -2.47
N PRO A 108 0.28 -7.78 -1.16
CA PRO A 108 -0.38 -9.00 -0.72
C PRO A 108 -1.84 -9.09 -1.19
N ALA A 109 -2.54 -7.97 -1.28
CA ALA A 109 -3.90 -7.93 -1.78
C ALA A 109 -3.97 -8.30 -3.26
N TYR A 110 -3.06 -7.79 -4.06
CA TYR A 110 -3.03 -8.06 -5.50
C TYR A 110 -2.76 -9.52 -5.86
N GLN A 111 -2.03 -10.24 -5.03
CA GLN A 111 -1.82 -11.68 -5.21
C GLN A 111 -3.14 -12.46 -5.18
N ILE A 112 -4.14 -11.92 -4.53
CA ILE A 112 -5.42 -12.57 -4.25
C ILE A 112 -6.54 -12.00 -5.11
N ILE A 113 -6.56 -10.68 -5.33
CA ILE A 113 -7.55 -9.98 -6.15
C ILE A 113 -7.58 -10.53 -7.58
N THR A 114 -6.46 -11.02 -8.11
CA THR A 114 -6.39 -11.63 -9.44
C THR A 114 -7.37 -12.80 -9.60
N PHE A 115 -7.88 -13.35 -8.52
CA PHE A 115 -8.77 -14.50 -8.52
C PHE A 115 -10.28 -14.18 -8.45
N ARG A 116 -10.69 -12.91 -8.39
CA ARG A 116 -12.07 -12.39 -8.51
C ARG A 116 -13.17 -13.25 -7.90
N ALA A 117 -12.99 -13.75 -6.67
CA ALA A 117 -14.02 -14.57 -6.03
C ALA A 117 -14.86 -13.78 -5.01
N TYR A 118 -14.52 -12.50 -4.73
CA TYR A 118 -15.08 -11.76 -3.61
C TYR A 118 -15.60 -10.39 -4.06
N ASN A 119 -16.73 -9.99 -3.47
CA ASN A 119 -17.34 -8.68 -3.73
C ASN A 119 -16.78 -7.59 -2.82
N LYS A 120 -16.05 -7.98 -1.76
CA LYS A 120 -15.49 -7.09 -0.76
C LYS A 120 -14.08 -7.52 -0.39
N LEU A 121 -13.18 -6.57 -0.31
CA LEU A 121 -11.81 -6.75 0.13
C LEU A 121 -11.53 -5.86 1.33
N LYS A 122 -11.07 -6.44 2.42
CA LYS A 122 -10.62 -5.73 3.61
C LYS A 122 -9.10 -5.84 3.73
N LEU A 123 -8.42 -4.69 3.76
CA LEU A 123 -6.99 -4.60 4.03
C LEU A 123 -6.76 -4.32 5.51
N ALA A 124 -6.07 -5.21 6.23
CA ALA A 124 -5.70 -5.01 7.62
C ALA A 124 -4.26 -4.48 7.72
N LEU A 125 -4.10 -3.34 8.42
CA LEU A 125 -2.82 -2.67 8.66
C LEU A 125 -2.21 -3.22 9.95
N THR A 126 -1.42 -4.28 9.87
CA THR A 126 -0.79 -4.88 11.05
C THR A 126 0.71 -4.56 11.10
N THR A 127 1.32 -4.73 12.26
CA THR A 127 2.77 -4.57 12.46
C THR A 127 3.50 -5.90 12.54
N THR A 128 2.77 -7.01 12.51
CA THR A 128 3.33 -8.36 12.66
C THR A 128 3.57 -9.03 11.32
N ASN A 129 4.73 -9.64 11.15
CA ASN A 129 5.04 -10.44 9.97
C ASN A 129 4.33 -11.80 10.09
N GLN A 130 3.25 -11.98 9.37
CA GLN A 130 2.52 -13.25 9.32
C GLN A 130 2.98 -14.10 8.13
N LYS A 131 2.94 -15.43 8.29
CA LYS A 131 3.17 -16.35 7.16
C LYS A 131 2.08 -16.14 6.10
N PHE A 132 2.45 -16.23 4.82
CA PHE A 132 1.55 -15.99 3.68
C PHE A 132 0.16 -16.61 3.84
N PHE A 133 0.06 -17.89 4.23
CA PHE A 133 -1.22 -18.58 4.40
C PHE A 133 -2.07 -18.11 5.61
N LYS A 134 -1.51 -17.31 6.50
CA LYS A 134 -2.22 -16.71 7.65
C LYS A 134 -2.60 -15.25 7.40
N ARG A 135 -2.25 -14.70 6.24
CA ARG A 135 -2.51 -13.30 5.90
C ARG A 135 -3.90 -13.03 5.37
N HIS A 136 -4.69 -14.06 5.15
CA HIS A 136 -6.03 -13.91 4.59
C HIS A 136 -7.05 -14.73 5.34
N GLU A 137 -8.22 -14.16 5.44
CA GLU A 137 -9.40 -14.75 6.07
C GLU A 137 -10.62 -14.48 5.20
N ILE A 138 -11.53 -15.44 5.17
CA ILE A 138 -12.80 -15.33 4.45
C ILE A 138 -13.92 -15.34 5.48
N ASP A 139 -14.68 -14.25 5.54
CA ASP A 139 -15.87 -14.14 6.36
C ASP A 139 -17.06 -13.73 5.47
N GLY A 140 -17.88 -14.73 5.13
CA GLY A 140 -19.00 -14.56 4.21
C GLY A 140 -18.56 -14.13 2.81
N ASP A 141 -18.91 -12.89 2.40
CA ASP A 141 -18.54 -12.26 1.12
C ASP A 141 -17.32 -11.34 1.24
N VAL A 142 -16.75 -11.22 2.43
CA VAL A 142 -15.60 -10.37 2.72
C VAL A 142 -14.31 -11.19 2.69
N PHE A 143 -13.37 -10.77 1.88
CA PHE A 143 -12.02 -11.30 1.88
C PHE A 143 -11.09 -10.32 2.61
N SER A 144 -10.52 -10.76 3.72
CA SER A 144 -9.60 -9.96 4.54
C SER A 144 -8.16 -10.33 4.25
N VAL A 145 -7.31 -9.33 4.03
CA VAL A 145 -5.87 -9.50 3.78
C VAL A 145 -5.08 -8.64 4.73
N ASP A 146 -4.15 -9.27 5.44
CA ASP A 146 -3.15 -8.57 6.22
C ASP A 146 -2.02 -8.08 5.29
N ILE A 147 -1.86 -6.77 5.17
CA ILE A 147 -0.82 -6.13 4.35
C ILE A 147 0.43 -5.70 5.15
N GLY A 148 0.48 -6.03 6.46
CA GLY A 148 1.65 -5.81 7.30
C GLY A 148 2.74 -6.88 7.16
N PRO A 149 3.92 -6.68 7.73
CA PRO A 149 4.34 -5.48 8.43
C PRO A 149 4.53 -4.29 7.48
N PRO A 150 4.65 -3.05 8.00
CA PRO A 150 5.01 -1.91 7.17
C PRO A 150 6.35 -2.15 6.48
N ILE A 151 6.47 -1.67 5.27
CA ILE A 151 7.71 -1.74 4.48
C ILE A 151 8.70 -0.66 4.88
N ILE A 152 8.20 0.45 5.44
CA ILE A 152 8.98 1.56 5.97
C ILE A 152 8.33 2.02 7.28
N GLU A 153 9.16 2.22 8.29
CA GLU A 153 8.80 2.93 9.52
C GLU A 153 9.76 4.13 9.67
N SER A 154 9.20 5.30 9.95
CA SER A 154 9.97 6.55 10.10
C SER A 154 9.17 7.56 10.90
N SER A 155 9.75 8.74 11.13
CA SER A 155 9.04 9.89 11.69
C SER A 155 9.13 11.10 10.77
N TYR A 156 8.19 12.04 10.92
CA TYR A 156 8.26 13.28 10.15
C TYR A 156 9.52 14.08 10.48
N ASP A 157 9.90 14.11 11.76
CA ASP A 157 11.09 14.87 12.16
C ASP A 157 12.39 14.23 11.65
N SER A 158 12.53 12.91 11.71
CA SER A 158 13.70 12.22 11.15
C SER A 158 13.79 12.37 9.63
N SER A 159 12.65 12.38 8.93
CA SER A 159 12.59 12.48 7.47
C SER A 159 13.13 13.80 6.88
N LYS A 160 13.42 14.78 7.74
CA LYS A 160 14.05 16.05 7.33
C LYS A 160 15.56 15.95 7.18
N THR A 161 16.19 14.89 7.69
CA THR A 161 17.63 14.71 7.55
C THR A 161 18.00 14.13 6.19
N THR A 162 19.16 14.51 5.66
CA THR A 162 19.60 14.03 4.33
C THR A 162 19.78 12.52 4.30
N GLU A 163 20.31 11.94 5.37
CA GLU A 163 20.51 10.50 5.49
C GLU A 163 19.19 9.75 5.43
N GLU A 164 18.18 10.22 6.17
CA GLU A 164 16.87 9.60 6.18
C GLU A 164 16.14 9.79 4.86
N GLN A 165 16.22 10.95 4.24
CA GLN A 165 15.67 11.20 2.90
C GLN A 165 16.25 10.20 1.87
N GLN A 166 17.55 9.98 1.92
CA GLN A 166 18.21 9.01 1.04
C GLN A 166 17.76 7.58 1.34
N ARG A 167 17.63 7.20 2.60
CA ARG A 167 17.12 5.90 3.02
C ARG A 167 15.69 5.68 2.51
N LEU A 168 14.80 6.65 2.76
CA LEU A 168 13.40 6.62 2.34
C LEU A 168 13.28 6.52 0.82
N TYR A 169 14.04 7.33 0.09
CA TYR A 169 14.08 7.27 -1.37
C TYR A 169 14.50 5.88 -1.87
N MET A 170 15.61 5.32 -1.34
CA MET A 170 16.13 4.03 -1.79
C MET A 170 15.17 2.88 -1.47
N SER A 171 14.56 2.89 -0.29
CA SER A 171 13.58 1.88 0.11
C SER A 171 12.31 1.98 -0.75
N MET A 172 11.75 3.17 -0.90
CA MET A 172 10.57 3.38 -1.74
C MET A 172 10.84 3.02 -3.20
N LYS A 173 12.02 3.35 -3.74
CA LYS A 173 12.39 3.03 -5.12
C LYS A 173 12.30 1.53 -5.38
N LYS A 174 12.90 0.70 -4.51
CA LYS A 174 12.83 -0.76 -4.63
C LYS A 174 11.38 -1.26 -4.67
N TRP A 175 10.55 -0.79 -3.73
CA TRP A 175 9.16 -1.20 -3.64
C TRP A 175 8.31 -0.73 -4.82
N VAL A 176 8.48 0.51 -5.28
CA VAL A 176 7.75 1.04 -6.43
C VAL A 176 8.13 0.28 -7.71
N GLU A 177 9.41 -0.06 -7.91
CA GLU A 177 9.87 -0.86 -9.04
C GLU A 177 9.27 -2.27 -9.04
N GLU A 178 9.20 -2.93 -7.87
CA GLU A 178 8.58 -4.25 -7.76
C GLU A 178 7.07 -4.22 -7.96
N GLU A 179 6.38 -3.23 -7.42
CA GLU A 179 4.95 -3.06 -7.65
C GLU A 179 4.63 -2.75 -9.13
N HIS A 180 5.47 -2.01 -9.82
CA HIS A 180 5.33 -1.82 -11.27
C HIS A 180 5.46 -3.13 -12.04
N LYS A 181 6.41 -3.99 -11.69
CA LYS A 181 6.55 -5.33 -12.28
C LYS A 181 5.28 -6.16 -12.03
N GLN A 182 4.76 -6.13 -10.79
CA GLN A 182 3.51 -6.79 -10.44
C GLN A 182 2.34 -6.31 -11.29
N THR A 183 2.20 -5.01 -11.46
CA THR A 183 1.15 -4.41 -12.29
C THR A 183 1.25 -4.87 -13.74
N GLN A 184 2.45 -4.90 -14.31
CA GLN A 184 2.67 -5.39 -15.67
C GLN A 184 2.32 -6.88 -15.80
N MET A 185 2.73 -7.70 -14.83
CA MET A 185 2.44 -9.14 -14.84
C MET A 185 0.94 -9.40 -14.71
N ARG A 186 0.20 -8.66 -13.88
CA ARG A 186 -1.27 -8.78 -13.78
C ARG A 186 -1.97 -8.50 -15.10
N LYS A 187 -1.53 -7.47 -15.84
CA LYS A 187 -2.08 -7.16 -17.18
C LYS A 187 -1.89 -8.31 -18.17
N LEU A 188 -0.85 -9.11 -18.00
CA LEU A 188 -0.59 -10.31 -18.80
C LEU A 188 -1.31 -11.55 -18.24
N GLY A 189 -2.12 -11.43 -17.19
CA GLY A 189 -2.80 -12.55 -16.56
C GLY A 189 -1.91 -13.42 -15.67
N PHE A 190 -0.75 -12.91 -15.26
CA PHE A 190 0.16 -13.58 -14.33
C PHE A 190 0.06 -12.95 -12.94
N SER A 191 0.24 -13.78 -11.91
CA SER A 191 0.42 -13.32 -10.54
C SER A 191 1.80 -13.67 -10.05
N MET A 192 2.50 -12.72 -9.44
CA MET A 192 3.77 -12.95 -8.78
C MET A 192 3.54 -13.14 -7.29
N LEU A 193 3.99 -14.25 -6.73
CA LEU A 193 4.01 -14.47 -5.30
C LEU A 193 5.29 -13.85 -4.73
N ALA A 194 5.15 -12.76 -4.00
CA ALA A 194 6.27 -12.16 -3.29
C ALA A 194 6.45 -12.81 -1.92
N LYS A 195 7.68 -13.19 -1.58
CA LYS A 195 8.04 -13.46 -0.21
C LYS A 195 8.19 -12.12 0.49
N TRP A 196 7.51 -11.94 1.61
CA TRP A 196 7.65 -10.73 2.40
C TRP A 196 9.06 -10.64 2.94
N ALA A 197 9.74 -9.59 2.58
CA ALA A 197 11.05 -9.28 3.09
C ALA A 197 10.99 -8.04 3.97
N THR A 198 11.99 -7.89 4.82
CA THR A 198 12.18 -6.68 5.60
C THR A 198 12.55 -5.51 4.70
N GLU A 199 12.49 -4.30 5.22
CA GLU A 199 12.85 -3.05 4.56
C GLU A 199 14.20 -3.11 3.81
N GLU A 200 15.19 -3.81 4.37
CA GLU A 200 16.57 -3.84 3.90
C GLU A 200 16.81 -4.82 2.74
N ASP A 201 16.02 -5.87 2.63
CA ASP A 201 16.18 -6.88 1.59
C ASP A 201 14.82 -7.42 1.13
N PRO A 202 14.22 -6.82 0.07
CA PRO A 202 13.07 -7.40 -0.60
C PRO A 202 13.50 -8.64 -1.36
N ASP A 203 13.71 -9.76 -0.64
CA ASP A 203 14.01 -11.05 -1.21
C ASP A 203 12.72 -11.65 -1.79
N TYR A 204 12.42 -11.22 -3.03
CA TYR A 204 11.23 -11.65 -3.75
C TYR A 204 11.44 -13.05 -4.33
N TYR A 205 10.82 -14.02 -3.73
CA TYR A 205 10.50 -15.25 -4.45
C TYR A 205 9.37 -14.96 -5.45
N ALA A 206 9.72 -14.42 -6.60
CA ALA A 206 8.79 -14.29 -7.70
C ALA A 206 8.55 -15.68 -8.31
N LYS A 207 7.50 -16.36 -7.90
CA LYS A 207 6.98 -17.50 -8.63
C LYS A 207 5.94 -16.98 -9.60
N ILE A 208 6.26 -17.01 -10.89
CA ILE A 208 5.30 -16.72 -11.94
C ILE A 208 4.28 -17.85 -11.94
N VAL A 209 3.03 -17.51 -11.66
CA VAL A 209 1.91 -18.43 -11.67
C VAL A 209 1.07 -18.08 -12.89
N ASN A 210 0.97 -18.97 -13.87
CA ASN A 210 0.09 -18.76 -15.02
C ASN A 210 -1.40 -18.88 -14.59
N GLY A 211 -2.34 -18.42 -15.45
CA GLY A 211 -3.76 -18.38 -15.13
C GLY A 211 -4.36 -19.73 -14.67
N ASN A 212 -3.84 -20.86 -15.17
CA ASN A 212 -4.27 -22.19 -14.73
C ASN A 212 -3.78 -22.52 -13.32
N THR A 213 -2.55 -22.16 -12.99
CA THR A 213 -2.02 -22.31 -11.62
C THR A 213 -2.71 -21.36 -10.66
N ALA A 214 -3.13 -20.19 -11.13
CA ALA A 214 -3.95 -19.25 -10.37
C ALA A 214 -5.29 -19.87 -9.95
N ASN A 215 -5.97 -20.58 -10.84
CA ASN A 215 -7.19 -21.30 -10.51
C ASN A 215 -6.96 -22.40 -9.48
N ILE A 216 -5.87 -23.15 -9.60
CA ILE A 216 -5.50 -24.19 -8.62
C ILE A 216 -5.22 -23.58 -7.25
N ILE A 217 -4.53 -22.43 -7.18
CA ILE A 217 -4.26 -21.73 -5.93
C ILE A 217 -5.58 -21.22 -5.32
N ARG A 218 -6.48 -20.65 -6.13
CA ARG A 218 -7.82 -20.25 -5.67
C ARG A 218 -8.56 -21.44 -5.08
N ASP A 219 -8.59 -22.58 -5.77
CA ASP A 219 -9.32 -23.77 -5.34
C ASP A 219 -8.69 -24.39 -4.07
N LEU A 220 -7.37 -24.31 -3.92
CA LEU A 220 -6.65 -24.67 -2.70
C LEU A 220 -6.94 -23.70 -1.54
N MET A 221 -7.12 -22.41 -1.83
CA MET A 221 -7.50 -21.41 -0.81
C MET A 221 -8.97 -21.52 -0.41
N ALA A 222 -9.84 -21.89 -1.34
CA ALA A 222 -11.27 -22.12 -1.08
C ALA A 222 -11.54 -23.46 -0.36
N ALA A 223 -10.69 -24.45 -0.58
CA ALA A 223 -10.68 -25.68 0.21
C ALA A 223 -10.13 -25.34 1.60
N LYS A 224 -11.02 -25.18 2.58
CA LYS A 224 -10.68 -24.92 4.00
C LYS A 224 -9.49 -25.76 4.48
N PRO A 225 -8.75 -25.26 5.48
CA PRO A 225 -7.37 -25.66 5.76
C PRO A 225 -7.24 -27.17 6.00
N PHE A 226 -6.55 -27.80 5.08
CA PHE A 226 -5.88 -29.06 5.35
C PHE A 226 -4.50 -28.72 5.89
N VAL A 227 -4.41 -28.21 7.10
CA VAL A 227 -3.23 -28.41 7.96
C VAL A 227 -3.55 -27.85 9.35
N GLU A 228 -3.87 -28.73 10.28
CA GLU A 228 -3.54 -28.51 11.68
C GLU A 228 -2.02 -28.54 11.90
#